data_781d10897d9d59c3a4fff15b37b796f5
#
_entry.id   781d10897d9d59c3a4fff15b37b796f5
#
_cell.length_a   1.000
_cell.length_b   1.000
_cell.length_c   1.000
_cell.angle_alpha   90.00
_cell.angle_beta   90.00
_cell.angle_gamma   90.00
#
_symmetry.space_group_name_H-M   'P 1'
#
loop_
_entity.id
_entity.type
_entity.pdbx_description
1 polymer ?
#
loop_
_entity_poly.entity_id
_entity_poly.type
_entity_poly.pdbx_seq_one_letter_code
_entity_poly.pdbx_strand_id
1 'polypeptide(L)'
;MPNWAGSSWYFLRFMDADNDKEFASMDAMKYWQKVNWYNGGMEHTARHLLYARFWVQFLYNIGLVPSKEMIDVRVSHGMVLGPDNQKMSKSKGNVINPDDIVKEYGADTLRTYEMFMGDYTQDVPWSTDSLRGCKRFLDKVERLKSKVNDKTGFTDSLVVLQNKTVKD
;
A
#
# COMPACT_ATOMS: atom_id res chain seq x y z
N MET A 1 -20.93 5.93 17.19
CA MET A 1 -20.11 5.60 15.99
C MET A 1 -20.65 4.37 15.29
N PRO A 2 -21.80 4.42 14.66
CA PRO A 2 -22.30 3.24 13.94
C PRO A 2 -21.28 2.81 12.87
N ASN A 3 -20.98 1.51 12.81
CA ASN A 3 -20.07 0.88 11.84
C ASN A 3 -18.57 1.25 11.92
N TRP A 4 -18.16 2.14 12.82
CA TRP A 4 -16.76 2.61 12.90
C TRP A 4 -16.03 2.25 14.20
N ALA A 5 -16.71 1.61 15.15
CA ALA A 5 -16.13 1.31 16.46
C ALA A 5 -14.92 0.38 16.35
N GLY A 6 -15.04 -0.75 15.66
CA GLY A 6 -13.95 -1.71 15.49
C GLY A 6 -12.74 -1.11 14.78
N SER A 7 -12.95 -0.38 13.68
CA SER A 7 -11.87 0.26 12.93
C SER A 7 -11.22 1.44 13.67
N SER A 8 -11.80 1.89 14.78
CA SER A 8 -11.27 3.03 15.54
C SER A 8 -10.14 2.66 16.51
N TRP A 9 -9.90 1.38 16.75
CA TRP A 9 -8.89 0.93 17.73
C TRP A 9 -8.10 -0.34 17.34
N TYR A 10 -8.36 -0.96 16.18
CA TYR A 10 -7.74 -2.22 15.75
C TYR A 10 -6.20 -2.17 15.78
N PHE A 11 -5.59 -1.03 15.46
CA PHE A 11 -4.15 -0.83 15.48
C PHE A 11 -3.54 -0.98 16.88
N LEU A 12 -4.29 -0.66 17.94
CA LEU A 12 -3.88 -0.93 19.31
C LEU A 12 -3.90 -2.44 19.59
N ARG A 13 -4.96 -3.12 19.16
CA ARG A 13 -5.06 -4.59 19.31
C ARG A 13 -3.96 -5.33 18.58
N PHE A 14 -3.52 -4.84 17.41
CA PHE A 14 -2.42 -5.45 16.66
C PHE A 14 -1.08 -5.41 17.37
N MET A 15 -0.89 -4.50 18.32
CA MET A 15 0.33 -4.44 19.14
C MET A 15 0.46 -5.62 20.11
N ASP A 16 -0.65 -6.25 20.46
CA ASP A 16 -0.72 -7.34 21.46
C ASP A 16 -1.90 -8.29 21.14
N ALA A 17 -1.87 -8.88 19.94
CA ALA A 17 -3.00 -9.60 19.35
C ALA A 17 -3.41 -10.85 20.14
N ASP A 18 -2.47 -11.52 20.81
CA ASP A 18 -2.70 -12.77 21.56
C ASP A 18 -3.05 -12.52 23.04
N ASN A 19 -3.17 -11.28 23.48
CA ASN A 19 -3.53 -10.94 24.84
C ASN A 19 -5.00 -11.27 25.12
N ASP A 20 -5.24 -12.17 26.08
CA ASP A 20 -6.58 -12.63 26.47
C ASP A 20 -7.16 -11.88 27.70
N LYS A 21 -6.38 -10.97 28.31
CA LYS A 21 -6.77 -10.23 29.51
C LYS A 21 -7.16 -8.80 29.27
N GLU A 22 -6.48 -8.15 28.33
CA GLU A 22 -6.69 -6.73 27.97
C GLU A 22 -6.68 -6.56 26.44
N PHE A 23 -7.16 -5.42 25.97
CA PHE A 23 -7.16 -5.13 24.54
C PHE A 23 -5.75 -4.97 23.96
N ALA A 24 -4.79 -4.51 24.76
CA ALA A 24 -3.35 -4.51 24.55
C ALA A 24 -2.68 -4.08 25.87
N SER A 25 -1.57 -4.72 26.24
CA SER A 25 -0.82 -4.35 27.45
C SER A 25 -0.13 -3.00 27.28
N MET A 26 -0.01 -2.26 28.38
CA MET A 26 0.70 -0.98 28.38
C MET A 26 2.16 -1.12 27.92
N ASP A 27 2.81 -2.25 28.23
CA ASP A 27 4.20 -2.50 27.83
C ASP A 27 4.33 -2.75 26.34
N ALA A 28 3.43 -3.50 25.73
CA ALA A 28 3.40 -3.68 24.28
C ALA A 28 3.14 -2.35 23.55
N MET A 29 2.18 -1.55 24.04
CA MET A 29 1.90 -0.23 23.46
C MET A 29 3.08 0.75 23.61
N LYS A 30 3.82 0.70 24.72
CA LYS A 30 5.05 1.51 24.89
C LYS A 30 6.18 1.03 24.01
N TYR A 31 6.28 -0.27 23.75
CA TYR A 31 7.29 -0.85 22.86
C TYR A 31 7.05 -0.46 21.39
N TRP A 32 5.85 -0.67 20.89
CA TRP A 32 5.48 -0.36 19.51
C TRP A 32 5.28 1.14 19.27
N GLN A 33 4.89 1.89 20.31
CA GLN A 33 4.61 3.32 20.29
C GLN A 33 3.49 3.68 19.31
N LYS A 34 3.69 4.74 18.52
CA LYS A 34 2.76 5.18 17.51
C LYS A 34 2.96 4.41 16.19
N VAL A 35 1.92 4.39 15.38
CA VAL A 35 2.04 3.95 13.99
C VAL A 35 2.90 4.95 13.23
N ASN A 36 4.07 4.53 12.76
CA ASN A 36 5.05 5.42 12.13
C ASN A 36 4.55 5.97 10.79
N TRP A 37 3.85 5.13 10.02
CA TRP A 37 3.36 5.48 8.69
C TRP A 37 1.98 4.89 8.46
N TYR A 38 1.00 5.75 8.13
CA TYR A 38 -0.38 5.36 7.94
C TYR A 38 -0.92 5.82 6.59
N ASN A 39 -1.24 4.87 5.72
CA ASN A 39 -1.77 5.11 4.39
C ASN A 39 -3.28 4.97 4.35
N GLY A 40 -3.94 5.76 3.52
CA GLY A 40 -5.36 5.60 3.26
C GLY A 40 -5.92 6.70 2.37
N GLY A 41 -7.14 6.54 1.89
CA GLY A 41 -7.82 7.53 1.07
C GLY A 41 -8.13 8.82 1.85
N MET A 42 -8.17 9.94 1.14
CA MET A 42 -8.47 11.26 1.72
C MET A 42 -9.82 11.29 2.42
N GLU A 43 -10.79 10.51 1.95
CA GLU A 43 -12.15 10.43 2.53
C GLU A 43 -12.17 9.94 3.98
N HIS A 44 -11.14 9.22 4.41
CA HIS A 44 -11.03 8.72 5.77
C HIS A 44 -10.54 9.77 6.78
N THR A 45 -10.10 10.93 6.34
CA THR A 45 -9.66 12.02 7.22
C THR A 45 -10.79 12.47 8.16
N ALA A 46 -11.99 12.69 7.62
CA ALA A 46 -13.17 13.10 8.40
C ALA A 46 -14.08 11.93 8.83
N ARG A 47 -13.65 10.69 8.62
CA ARG A 47 -14.40 9.48 9.00
C ARG A 47 -13.57 8.63 9.96
N HIS A 48 -12.90 7.60 9.46
CA HIS A 48 -12.11 6.67 10.26
C HIS A 48 -11.11 7.38 11.18
N LEU A 49 -10.31 8.31 10.65
CA LEU A 49 -9.25 8.97 11.43
C LEU A 49 -9.81 9.89 12.52
N LEU A 50 -10.92 10.56 12.27
CA LEU A 50 -11.59 11.37 13.29
C LEU A 50 -12.04 10.50 14.47
N TYR A 51 -12.69 9.36 14.20
CA TYR A 51 -13.15 8.45 15.24
C TYR A 51 -11.99 7.75 15.96
N ALA A 52 -10.99 7.30 15.23
CA ALA A 52 -9.81 6.66 15.81
C ALA A 52 -9.07 7.63 16.74
N ARG A 53 -8.87 8.88 16.33
CA ARG A 53 -8.26 9.91 17.17
C ARG A 53 -9.08 10.23 18.41
N PHE A 54 -10.39 10.32 18.29
CA PHE A 54 -11.28 10.49 19.43
C PHE A 54 -11.13 9.34 20.44
N TRP A 55 -11.11 8.08 19.98
CA TRP A 55 -10.91 6.91 20.83
C TRP A 55 -9.56 6.97 21.56
N VAL A 56 -8.49 7.25 20.83
CA VAL A 56 -7.14 7.31 21.44
C VAL A 56 -7.08 8.42 22.49
N GLN A 57 -7.62 9.60 22.23
CA GLN A 57 -7.61 10.69 23.18
C GLN A 57 -8.47 10.38 24.41
N PHE A 58 -9.62 9.72 24.24
CA PHE A 58 -10.44 9.25 25.35
C PHE A 58 -9.69 8.22 26.20
N LEU A 59 -9.11 7.19 25.58
CA LEU A 59 -8.33 6.15 26.26
C LEU A 59 -7.10 6.74 26.97
N TYR A 60 -6.45 7.72 26.39
CA TYR A 60 -5.33 8.43 27.03
C TYR A 60 -5.80 9.18 28.30
N ASN A 61 -6.93 9.87 28.23
CA ASN A 61 -7.44 10.63 29.37
C ASN A 61 -7.82 9.74 30.57
N ILE A 62 -8.16 8.49 30.32
CA ILE A 62 -8.45 7.50 31.39
C ILE A 62 -7.24 6.58 31.68
N GLY A 63 -6.05 6.87 31.11
CA GLY A 63 -4.78 6.18 31.42
C GLY A 63 -4.60 4.82 30.77
N LEU A 64 -5.37 4.48 29.75
CA LEU A 64 -5.31 3.16 29.09
C LEU A 64 -4.39 3.08 27.88
N VAL A 65 -3.89 4.20 27.37
CA VAL A 65 -2.87 4.24 26.30
C VAL A 65 -1.77 5.26 26.62
N PRO A 66 -0.54 5.05 26.13
CA PRO A 66 0.60 5.88 26.53
C PRO A 66 0.69 7.24 25.81
N SER A 67 -0.05 7.45 24.73
CA SER A 67 0.05 8.66 23.89
C SER A 67 -1.32 9.19 23.46
N LYS A 68 -1.43 10.51 23.35
CA LYS A 68 -2.64 11.19 22.82
C LYS A 68 -2.79 11.05 21.30
N GLU A 69 -1.69 10.83 20.60
CA GLU A 69 -1.69 10.70 19.15
C GLU A 69 -1.25 9.28 18.76
N MET A 70 -1.93 8.73 17.79
CA MET A 70 -1.77 7.33 17.38
C MET A 70 -0.85 7.15 16.16
N ILE A 71 -0.61 8.20 15.41
CA ILE A 71 0.08 8.17 14.10
C ILE A 71 1.11 9.29 14.06
N ASP A 72 2.31 8.99 13.55
CA ASP A 72 3.34 9.99 13.30
C ASP A 72 3.20 10.64 11.94
N VAL A 73 3.08 9.83 10.89
CA VAL A 73 2.96 10.31 9.51
C VAL A 73 1.71 9.75 8.86
N ARG A 74 0.88 10.63 8.33
CA ARG A 74 -0.31 10.28 7.54
C ARG A 74 -0.10 10.66 6.09
N VAL A 75 -0.24 9.69 5.19
CA VAL A 75 -0.18 9.90 3.74
C VAL A 75 -1.50 9.54 3.10
N SER A 76 -2.06 10.47 2.33
CA SER A 76 -3.21 10.20 1.47
C SER A 76 -2.72 9.72 0.12
N HIS A 77 -3.16 8.53 -0.28
CA HIS A 77 -2.91 8.07 -1.63
C HIS A 77 -3.87 8.74 -2.62
N GLY A 78 -3.46 8.81 -3.88
CA GLY A 78 -4.32 9.16 -5.00
C GLY A 78 -5.33 8.05 -5.32
N MET A 79 -6.23 8.33 -6.22
CA MET A 79 -7.22 7.37 -6.72
C MET A 79 -6.80 6.79 -8.06
N VAL A 80 -7.04 5.49 -8.24
CA VAL A 80 -7.04 4.89 -9.58
C VAL A 80 -8.38 5.20 -10.22
N LEU A 81 -8.35 6.02 -11.27
CA LEU A 81 -9.52 6.40 -12.03
C LEU A 81 -9.82 5.38 -13.13
N GLY A 82 -11.04 5.37 -13.63
CA GLY A 82 -11.39 4.59 -14.81
C GLY A 82 -10.63 5.07 -16.06
N PRO A 83 -10.70 4.30 -17.16
CA PRO A 83 -10.10 4.71 -18.45
C PRO A 83 -10.65 6.03 -18.99
N ASP A 84 -11.83 6.42 -18.52
CA ASP A 84 -12.53 7.66 -18.81
C ASP A 84 -12.07 8.85 -17.95
N ASN A 85 -11.00 8.67 -17.16
CA ASN A 85 -10.50 9.66 -16.20
C ASN A 85 -11.53 10.07 -15.13
N GLN A 86 -12.50 9.20 -14.85
CA GLN A 86 -13.52 9.43 -13.85
C GLN A 86 -13.35 8.44 -12.68
N LYS A 87 -13.81 8.83 -11.49
CA LYS A 87 -13.88 7.90 -10.35
C LYS A 87 -14.67 6.66 -10.75
N MET A 88 -14.09 5.49 -10.52
CA MET A 88 -14.73 4.21 -10.79
C MET A 88 -16.00 4.05 -9.98
N SER A 89 -17.07 3.63 -10.65
CA SER A 89 -18.37 3.41 -10.03
C SER A 89 -19.13 2.32 -10.79
N LYS A 90 -19.80 1.41 -10.05
CA LYS A 90 -20.64 0.38 -10.65
C LYS A 90 -21.76 0.97 -11.53
N SER A 91 -22.32 2.11 -11.12
CA SER A 91 -23.36 2.80 -11.89
C SER A 91 -22.88 3.41 -13.21
N LYS A 92 -21.57 3.67 -13.34
CA LYS A 92 -20.96 4.20 -14.57
C LYS A 92 -20.42 3.08 -15.48
N GLY A 93 -20.31 1.84 -14.97
CA GLY A 93 -19.77 0.71 -15.73
C GLY A 93 -18.27 0.82 -16.05
N ASN A 94 -17.55 1.72 -15.39
CA ASN A 94 -16.12 1.98 -15.61
C ASN A 94 -15.19 1.31 -14.58
N VAL A 95 -15.72 0.33 -13.82
CA VAL A 95 -14.94 -0.38 -12.79
C VAL A 95 -14.05 -1.41 -13.46
N ILE A 96 -12.78 -1.38 -13.08
CA ILE A 96 -11.81 -2.43 -13.40
C ILE A 96 -11.78 -3.42 -12.22
N ASN A 97 -12.11 -4.68 -12.49
CA ASN A 97 -12.05 -5.73 -11.50
C ASN A 97 -10.64 -6.33 -11.44
N PRO A 98 -9.94 -6.24 -10.29
CA PRO A 98 -8.60 -6.81 -10.14
C PRO A 98 -8.53 -8.32 -10.43
N ASP A 99 -9.56 -9.08 -10.08
CA ASP A 99 -9.60 -10.54 -10.32
C ASP A 99 -9.55 -10.88 -11.80
N ASP A 100 -10.23 -10.11 -12.64
CA ASP A 100 -10.21 -10.31 -14.09
C ASP A 100 -8.83 -9.97 -14.67
N ILE A 101 -8.18 -8.93 -14.17
CA ILE A 101 -6.82 -8.55 -14.55
C ILE A 101 -5.82 -9.63 -14.13
N VAL A 102 -5.94 -10.13 -12.91
CA VAL A 102 -5.06 -11.22 -12.42
C VAL A 102 -5.24 -12.48 -13.26
N LYS A 103 -6.48 -12.83 -13.63
CA LYS A 103 -6.77 -14.00 -14.47
C LYS A 103 -6.17 -13.87 -15.88
N GLU A 104 -6.20 -12.66 -16.47
CA GLU A 104 -5.75 -12.43 -17.85
C GLU A 104 -4.23 -12.17 -17.93
N TYR A 105 -3.65 -11.38 -17.01
CA TYR A 105 -2.28 -10.89 -17.08
C TYR A 105 -1.35 -11.44 -15.98
N GLY A 106 -1.91 -12.01 -14.92
CA GLY A 106 -1.17 -12.47 -13.74
C GLY A 106 -1.05 -11.40 -12.65
N ALA A 107 -0.94 -11.86 -11.40
CA ALA A 107 -0.86 -10.99 -10.22
C ALA A 107 0.39 -10.09 -10.23
N ASP A 108 1.54 -10.65 -10.66
CA ASP A 108 2.80 -9.89 -10.72
C ASP A 108 2.71 -8.72 -11.71
N THR A 109 1.99 -8.90 -12.82
CA THR A 109 1.75 -7.83 -13.80
C THR A 109 0.93 -6.69 -13.20
N LEU A 110 -0.18 -7.03 -12.51
CA LEU A 110 -1.02 -6.05 -11.86
C LEU A 110 -0.23 -5.26 -10.80
N ARG A 111 0.45 -5.97 -9.90
CA ARG A 111 1.27 -5.35 -8.85
C ARG A 111 2.38 -4.46 -9.39
N THR A 112 3.08 -4.91 -10.44
CA THR A 112 4.11 -4.11 -11.11
C THR A 112 3.51 -2.85 -11.73
N TYR A 113 2.34 -2.98 -12.36
CA TYR A 113 1.64 -1.85 -12.95
C TYR A 113 1.18 -0.82 -11.91
N GLU A 114 0.59 -1.27 -10.80
CA GLU A 114 0.16 -0.38 -9.71
C GLU A 114 1.31 0.44 -9.11
N MET A 115 2.50 -0.16 -9.01
CA MET A 115 3.69 0.55 -8.52
C MET A 115 4.33 1.47 -9.58
N PHE A 116 4.09 1.22 -10.86
CA PHE A 116 4.68 1.96 -11.96
C PHE A 116 3.80 3.08 -12.51
N MET A 117 2.48 3.04 -12.28
CA MET A 117 1.50 3.88 -12.97
C MET A 117 1.61 5.38 -12.67
N GLY A 118 2.23 5.77 -11.54
CA GLY A 118 2.41 7.18 -11.18
C GLY A 118 2.83 7.40 -9.74
N ASP A 119 2.91 8.67 -9.35
CA ASP A 119 3.16 9.07 -7.98
C ASP A 119 2.03 8.57 -7.07
N TYR A 120 2.42 8.04 -5.91
CA TYR A 120 1.50 7.45 -4.94
C TYR A 120 0.39 8.42 -4.47
N THR A 121 0.68 9.71 -4.44
CA THR A 121 -0.25 10.75 -3.95
C THR A 121 -1.14 11.34 -5.05
N GLN A 122 -0.92 10.98 -6.31
CA GLN A 122 -1.64 11.52 -7.46
C GLN A 122 -2.76 10.58 -7.92
N ASP A 123 -3.85 11.18 -8.40
CA ASP A 123 -4.88 10.44 -9.12
C ASP A 123 -4.36 10.05 -10.50
N VAL A 124 -4.51 8.78 -10.88
CA VAL A 124 -3.99 8.25 -12.15
C VAL A 124 -5.08 7.45 -12.88
N PRO A 125 -5.35 7.73 -14.16
CA PRO A 125 -6.29 6.94 -14.94
C PRO A 125 -5.72 5.56 -15.27
N TRP A 126 -6.59 4.56 -15.26
CA TRP A 126 -6.24 3.20 -15.68
C TRP A 126 -5.83 3.16 -17.15
N SER A 127 -4.72 2.48 -17.45
CA SER A 127 -4.22 2.27 -18.80
C SER A 127 -3.89 0.79 -19.03
N THR A 128 -4.73 0.10 -19.81
CA THR A 128 -4.48 -1.29 -20.19
C THR A 128 -3.22 -1.44 -21.07
N ASP A 129 -2.88 -0.44 -21.85
CA ASP A 129 -1.66 -0.47 -22.67
C ASP A 129 -0.39 -0.39 -21.82
N SER A 130 -0.40 0.42 -20.76
CA SER A 130 0.69 0.46 -19.79
C SER A 130 0.80 -0.85 -19.01
N LEU A 131 -0.33 -1.45 -18.61
CA LEU A 131 -0.38 -2.78 -18.00
C LEU A 131 0.27 -3.85 -18.90
N ARG A 132 -0.06 -3.86 -20.19
CA ARG A 132 0.56 -4.74 -21.20
C ARG A 132 2.07 -4.48 -21.32
N GLY A 133 2.51 -3.24 -21.14
CA GLY A 133 3.91 -2.87 -21.07
C GLY A 133 4.62 -3.56 -19.91
N CYS A 134 4.02 -3.55 -18.72
CA CYS A 134 4.53 -4.26 -17.54
C CYS A 134 4.60 -5.77 -17.78
N LYS A 135 3.55 -6.37 -18.38
CA LYS A 135 3.56 -7.79 -18.76
C LYS A 135 4.74 -8.14 -19.67
N ARG A 136 4.95 -7.36 -20.73
CA ARG A 136 6.10 -7.57 -21.65
C ARG A 136 7.45 -7.44 -20.95
N PHE A 137 7.56 -6.54 -19.98
CA PHE A 137 8.77 -6.40 -19.16
C PHE A 137 9.02 -7.69 -18.34
N LEU A 138 8.03 -8.17 -17.61
CA LEU A 138 8.14 -9.39 -16.80
C LEU A 138 8.45 -10.61 -17.67
N ASP A 139 7.82 -10.75 -18.84
CA ASP A 139 8.11 -11.84 -19.79
C ASP A 139 9.54 -11.76 -20.33
N LYS A 140 10.13 -10.56 -20.45
CA LYS A 140 11.55 -10.43 -20.81
C LYS A 140 12.46 -10.88 -19.67
N VAL A 141 12.13 -10.51 -18.43
CA VAL A 141 12.88 -10.93 -17.24
C VAL A 141 12.85 -12.47 -17.13
N GLU A 142 11.68 -13.08 -17.24
CA GLU A 142 11.55 -14.54 -17.20
C GLU A 142 12.37 -15.25 -18.29
N ARG A 143 12.37 -14.72 -19.51
CA ARG A 143 13.19 -15.25 -20.60
C ARG A 143 14.71 -15.15 -20.37
N LEU A 144 15.17 -14.24 -19.51
CA LEU A 144 16.58 -14.17 -19.15
C LEU A 144 17.05 -15.42 -18.40
N LYS A 145 16.16 -16.07 -17.65
CA LYS A 145 16.46 -17.30 -16.90
C LYS A 145 17.09 -18.38 -17.77
N SER A 146 16.60 -18.56 -19.00
CA SER A 146 17.15 -19.53 -19.94
C SER A 146 18.50 -19.11 -20.56
N LYS A 147 18.93 -17.86 -20.38
CA LYS A 147 20.16 -17.30 -20.88
C LYS A 147 21.27 -17.20 -19.83
N VAL A 148 20.88 -17.37 -18.55
CA VAL A 148 21.87 -17.38 -17.45
C VAL A 148 22.70 -18.66 -17.54
N ASN A 149 24.00 -18.53 -17.37
CA ASN A 149 24.95 -19.62 -17.32
C ASN A 149 25.97 -19.40 -16.18
N ASP A 150 26.77 -20.41 -15.88
CA ASP A 150 27.72 -20.37 -14.75
C ASP A 150 29.01 -19.57 -15.06
N LYS A 151 29.08 -18.87 -16.20
CA LYS A 151 30.21 -18.00 -16.51
C LYS A 151 30.14 -16.74 -15.66
N THR A 152 31.22 -16.45 -14.97
CA THR A 152 31.40 -15.25 -14.16
C THR A 152 32.15 -14.17 -14.95
N GLY A 153 31.83 -12.91 -14.66
CA GLY A 153 32.46 -11.73 -15.22
C GLY A 153 31.55 -10.92 -16.14
N PHE A 154 31.94 -9.69 -16.32
CA PHE A 154 31.25 -8.73 -17.19
C PHE A 154 32.15 -8.35 -18.35
N THR A 155 31.59 -8.17 -19.53
CA THR A 155 32.28 -7.45 -20.60
C THR A 155 32.38 -5.96 -20.25
N ASP A 156 33.36 -5.24 -20.76
CA ASP A 156 33.57 -3.82 -20.50
C ASP A 156 32.29 -2.99 -20.77
N SER A 157 31.56 -3.34 -21.82
CA SER A 157 30.28 -2.69 -22.15
C SER A 157 29.18 -2.93 -21.10
N LEU A 158 29.14 -4.12 -20.48
CA LEU A 158 28.19 -4.43 -19.42
C LEU A 158 28.55 -3.75 -18.10
N VAL A 159 29.85 -3.59 -17.80
CA VAL A 159 30.31 -2.84 -16.63
C VAL A 159 29.84 -1.39 -16.70
N VAL A 160 29.96 -0.74 -17.84
CA VAL A 160 29.49 0.63 -18.06
C VAL A 160 27.97 0.72 -17.85
N LEU A 161 27.24 -0.22 -18.46
CA LEU A 161 25.78 -0.25 -18.32
C LEU A 161 25.34 -0.52 -16.89
N GLN A 162 25.99 -1.45 -16.18
CA GLN A 162 25.72 -1.76 -14.78
C GLN A 162 25.91 -0.51 -13.89
N ASN A 163 27.07 0.15 -14.04
CA ASN A 163 27.37 1.34 -13.25
C ASN A 163 26.38 2.48 -13.50
N LYS A 164 25.91 2.63 -14.73
CA LYS A 164 24.86 3.60 -15.06
C LYS A 164 23.53 3.24 -14.39
N THR A 165 23.10 1.98 -14.50
CA THR A 165 21.83 1.49 -13.91
C THR A 165 21.81 1.59 -12.37
N VAL A 166 22.98 1.39 -11.73
CA VAL A 166 23.09 1.53 -10.25
C VAL A 166 23.03 3.00 -9.81
N LYS A 167 23.48 3.91 -10.69
CA LYS A 167 23.48 5.35 -10.39
C LYS A 167 22.09 5.99 -10.55
N ASP A 168 21.31 5.55 -11.53
CA ASP A 168 19.95 6.04 -11.83
C ASP A 168 18.93 5.44 -10.85
#